data_0b15f935a3dee40ad86d849946dafaee
#
_entry.id   0b15f935a3dee40ad86d849946dafaee
#
_cell.length_a   1.000
_cell.length_b   1.000
_cell.length_c   1.000
_cell.angle_alpha   90.00
_cell.angle_beta   90.00
_cell.angle_gamma   90.00
#
_symmetry.space_group_name_H-M   'P 1'
#
loop_
_entity.id
_entity.type
_entity.pdbx_description
1 polymer ?
#
loop_
_entity_poly.entity_id
_entity_poly.type
_entity_poly.pdbx_seq_one_letter_code
_entity_poly.pdbx_strand_id
1 'polypeptide(L)'
;MWILQRIQSAGLCSSFSAFDTREYPQSMASVGTLPPNTHVYLGDVKNMYTNIPHPRLYEVVDWVLARAAELCPGLTVFVPNSSARKPCQGDYPHAGVAGHTISLSQLSEVLKWDIAHI
;
A
#
# COMPACT_ATOMS: atom_id res chain seq x y z
N MET A 1 3.52 0.39 2.52
CA MET A 1 3.03 -1.00 2.36
C MET A 1 2.24 -1.50 3.57
N TRP A 2 2.69 -1.32 4.81
CA TRP A 2 1.98 -1.79 6.01
C TRP A 2 0.57 -1.21 6.20
N ILE A 3 0.30 0.04 5.79
CA ILE A 3 -1.05 0.63 5.80
C ILE A 3 -2.02 -0.17 4.92
N LEU A 4 -1.62 -0.50 3.70
CA LEU A 4 -2.44 -1.30 2.78
C LEU A 4 -2.71 -2.70 3.33
N GLN A 5 -1.71 -3.33 3.93
CA GLN A 5 -1.88 -4.64 4.57
C GLN A 5 -2.90 -4.58 5.72
N ARG A 6 -2.88 -3.53 6.55
CA ARG A 6 -3.88 -3.35 7.60
C ARG A 6 -5.30 -3.16 7.08
N ILE A 7 -5.47 -2.33 6.05
CA ILE A 7 -6.76 -2.11 5.40
C ILE A 7 -7.31 -3.43 4.84
N GLN A 8 -6.48 -4.20 4.19
CA GLN A 8 -6.85 -5.51 3.63
C GLN A 8 -7.19 -6.52 4.73
N SER A 9 -6.37 -6.62 5.77
CA SER A 9 -6.59 -7.53 6.90
C SER A 9 -7.86 -7.19 7.69
N ALA A 10 -8.27 -5.93 7.70
CA ALA A 10 -9.52 -5.49 8.30
C ALA A 10 -10.76 -5.72 7.41
N GLY A 11 -10.59 -6.26 6.20
CA GLY A 11 -11.69 -6.52 5.28
C GLY A 11 -12.31 -5.26 4.67
N LEU A 12 -11.65 -4.10 4.78
CA LEU A 12 -12.15 -2.84 4.22
C LEU A 12 -11.94 -2.73 2.70
N CYS A 13 -11.12 -3.57 2.14
CA CYS A 13 -11.03 -3.77 0.69
C CYS A 13 -10.71 -5.24 0.38
N SER A 14 -11.17 -5.71 -0.76
CA SER A 14 -10.73 -6.97 -1.34
C SER A 14 -9.56 -6.70 -2.29
N SER A 15 -8.54 -7.55 -2.24
CA SER A 15 -7.42 -7.48 -3.15
C SER A 15 -7.04 -8.88 -3.62
N PHE A 16 -6.76 -8.99 -4.91
CA PHE A 16 -6.17 -10.19 -5.51
C PHE A 16 -4.64 -10.09 -5.60
N SER A 17 -4.05 -9.06 -5.01
CA SER A 17 -2.61 -8.84 -5.01
C SER A 17 -1.93 -9.70 -3.96
N ALA A 18 -0.85 -10.37 -4.34
CA ALA A 18 0.09 -10.99 -3.42
C ALA A 18 1.12 -9.94 -2.98
N PHE A 19 1.33 -9.79 -1.66
CA PHE A 19 2.34 -8.88 -1.11
C PHE A 19 3.74 -9.51 -1.07
N ASP A 20 3.81 -10.82 -1.12
CA ASP A 20 5.05 -11.61 -1.07
C ASP A 20 5.00 -12.70 -2.13
N THR A 21 6.14 -12.94 -2.79
CA THR A 21 6.28 -14.02 -3.77
C THR A 21 6.01 -15.41 -3.18
N ARG A 22 6.10 -15.57 -1.86
CA ARG A 22 5.74 -16.81 -1.15
C ARG A 22 4.25 -17.07 -1.06
N GLU A 23 3.43 -16.00 -1.10
CA GLU A 23 1.96 -16.11 -1.07
C GLU A 23 1.41 -16.66 -2.38
N TYR A 24 2.08 -16.40 -3.49
CA TYR A 24 1.61 -16.80 -4.81
C TYR A 24 1.46 -18.31 -4.97
N PRO A 25 2.44 -19.16 -4.64
CA PRO A 25 2.30 -20.62 -4.71
C PRO A 25 1.18 -21.15 -3.81
N GLN A 26 1.00 -20.57 -2.61
CA GLN A 26 -0.06 -20.95 -1.69
C GLN A 26 -1.45 -20.60 -2.25
N SER A 27 -1.59 -19.41 -2.83
CA SER A 27 -2.83 -18.98 -3.46
C SER A 27 -3.16 -19.84 -4.67
N MET A 28 -2.17 -20.19 -5.49
CA MET A 28 -2.35 -21.09 -6.63
C MET A 28 -2.73 -22.50 -6.20
N ALA A 29 -2.13 -23.03 -5.14
CA ALA A 29 -2.48 -24.34 -4.59
C ALA A 29 -3.92 -24.38 -4.06
N SER A 30 -4.44 -23.27 -3.53
CA SER A 30 -5.82 -23.17 -3.03
C SER A 30 -6.88 -23.20 -4.14
N VAL A 31 -6.52 -22.85 -5.37
CA VAL A 31 -7.44 -22.89 -6.52
C VAL A 31 -7.83 -24.31 -6.89
N GLY A 32 -6.94 -25.29 -6.60
CA GLY A 32 -7.19 -26.71 -6.90
C GLY A 32 -7.20 -27.02 -8.41
N THR A 33 -7.95 -28.03 -8.77
CA THR A 33 -8.10 -28.43 -10.18
C THR A 33 -9.07 -27.51 -10.89
N LEU A 34 -8.62 -26.89 -11.96
CA LEU A 34 -9.46 -26.02 -12.79
C LEU A 34 -10.47 -26.84 -13.61
N PRO A 35 -11.69 -26.34 -13.82
CA PRO A 35 -12.66 -26.98 -14.69
C PRO A 35 -12.11 -27.19 -16.11
N PRO A 36 -12.57 -28.23 -16.84
CA PRO A 36 -12.22 -28.40 -18.26
C PRO A 36 -12.64 -27.13 -19.05
N ASN A 37 -11.84 -26.79 -20.04
CA ASN A 37 -11.99 -25.58 -20.86
C ASN A 37 -11.77 -24.24 -20.14
N THR A 38 -11.09 -24.23 -18.99
CA THR A 38 -10.63 -23.01 -18.34
C THR A 38 -9.50 -22.38 -19.14
N HIS A 39 -9.61 -21.08 -19.43
CA HIS A 39 -8.57 -20.30 -20.08
C HIS A 39 -7.87 -19.42 -19.07
N VAL A 40 -6.54 -19.45 -19.10
CA VAL A 40 -5.69 -18.58 -18.24
C VAL A 40 -5.11 -17.48 -19.12
N TYR A 41 -5.32 -16.23 -18.72
CA TYR A 41 -4.77 -15.07 -19.39
C TYR A 41 -3.70 -14.44 -18.51
N LEU A 42 -2.56 -14.16 -19.13
CA LEU A 42 -1.48 -13.38 -18.52
C LEU A 42 -1.46 -12.00 -19.17
N GLY A 43 -1.43 -10.96 -18.36
CA GLY A 43 -1.40 -9.59 -18.84
C GLY A 43 -0.46 -8.72 -18.02
N ASP A 44 0.12 -7.74 -18.68
CA ASP A 44 0.91 -6.70 -18.04
C ASP A 44 0.41 -5.33 -18.48
N VAL A 45 0.50 -4.35 -17.60
CA VAL A 45 0.07 -2.98 -17.88
C VAL A 45 1.18 -2.23 -18.58
N LYS A 46 1.05 -2.06 -19.89
CA LYS A 46 2.03 -1.32 -20.67
C LYS A 46 2.10 0.14 -20.22
N ASN A 47 3.31 0.61 -19.95
CA ASN A 47 3.57 1.99 -19.52
C ASN A 47 2.71 2.41 -18.32
N MET A 48 2.59 1.56 -17.32
CA MET A 48 1.72 1.76 -16.16
C MET A 48 1.91 3.15 -15.53
N TYR A 49 3.16 3.54 -15.28
CA TYR A 49 3.45 4.79 -14.57
C TYR A 49 3.03 6.05 -15.33
N THR A 50 3.05 6.02 -16.65
CA THR A 50 2.68 7.17 -17.50
C THR A 50 1.22 7.17 -17.93
N ASN A 51 0.53 6.04 -17.81
CA ASN A 51 -0.85 5.88 -18.25
C ASN A 51 -1.89 5.99 -17.14
N ILE A 52 -1.49 6.00 -15.87
CA ILE A 52 -2.43 6.21 -14.77
C ILE A 52 -2.70 7.71 -14.62
N PRO A 53 -3.95 8.18 -14.78
CA PRO A 53 -4.26 9.59 -14.59
C PRO A 53 -3.97 10.05 -13.16
N HIS A 54 -3.20 11.11 -12.98
CA HIS A 54 -2.85 11.64 -11.65
C HIS A 54 -4.07 11.94 -10.77
N PRO A 55 -5.19 12.50 -11.28
CA PRO A 55 -6.38 12.69 -10.44
C PRO A 55 -6.88 11.40 -9.80
N ARG A 56 -6.82 10.28 -10.50
CA ARG A 56 -7.20 8.97 -9.94
C ARG A 56 -6.24 8.49 -8.87
N LEU A 57 -4.95 8.75 -9.02
CA LEU A 57 -3.98 8.44 -7.97
C LEU A 57 -4.24 9.28 -6.71
N TYR A 58 -4.61 10.55 -6.86
CA TYR A 58 -4.98 11.39 -5.71
C TYR A 58 -6.20 10.86 -4.98
N GLU A 59 -7.25 10.46 -5.69
CA GLU A 59 -8.44 9.83 -5.11
C GLU A 59 -8.07 8.56 -4.32
N VAL A 60 -7.18 7.72 -4.87
CA VAL A 60 -6.71 6.50 -4.19
C VAL A 60 -5.92 6.84 -2.94
N VAL A 61 -5.03 7.82 -2.99
CA VAL A 61 -4.26 8.27 -1.80
C VAL A 61 -5.23 8.73 -0.71
N ASP A 62 -6.19 9.58 -1.04
CA ASP A 62 -7.17 10.09 -0.08
C ASP A 62 -8.02 8.96 0.50
N TRP A 63 -8.47 8.03 -0.33
CA TRP A 63 -9.24 6.87 0.12
C TRP A 63 -8.43 5.97 1.08
N VAL A 64 -7.19 5.64 0.72
CA VAL A 64 -6.32 4.80 1.55
C VAL A 64 -6.06 5.43 2.91
N LEU A 65 -5.76 6.73 2.93
CA LEU A 65 -5.46 7.44 4.18
C LEU A 65 -6.72 7.62 5.05
N ALA A 66 -7.89 7.83 4.45
CA ALA A 66 -9.16 7.85 5.17
C ALA A 66 -9.44 6.50 5.84
N ARG A 67 -9.24 5.38 5.14
CA ARG A 67 -9.39 4.03 5.72
C ARG A 67 -8.37 3.77 6.83
N ALA A 68 -7.13 4.23 6.67
CA ALA A 68 -6.12 4.13 7.71
C ALA A 68 -6.50 4.91 8.98
N ALA A 69 -7.07 6.10 8.82
CA ALA A 69 -7.55 6.92 9.94
C ALA A 69 -8.74 6.28 10.67
N GLU A 70 -9.63 5.61 9.96
CA GLU A 70 -10.75 4.85 10.56
C GLU A 70 -10.25 3.67 11.39
N LEU A 71 -9.25 2.94 10.90
CA LEU A 71 -8.67 1.79 11.62
C LEU A 71 -7.87 2.21 12.85
N CYS A 72 -7.18 3.32 12.76
CA CYS A 72 -6.28 3.82 13.81
C CYS A 72 -6.44 5.33 13.94
N PRO A 73 -7.43 5.82 14.71
CA PRO A 73 -7.58 7.25 14.98
C PRO A 73 -6.29 7.85 15.57
N GLY A 74 -5.86 8.97 15.03
CA GLY A 74 -4.60 9.61 15.43
C GLY A 74 -3.33 8.96 14.91
N LEU A 75 -3.44 8.07 13.92
CA LEU A 75 -2.30 7.42 13.28
C LEU A 75 -1.30 8.44 12.75
N THR A 76 -0.04 8.24 13.10
CA THR A 76 1.10 8.99 12.58
C THR A 76 2.11 8.04 11.92
N VAL A 77 2.98 8.58 11.09
CA VAL A 77 4.03 7.82 10.42
C VAL A 77 5.38 8.36 10.86
N PHE A 78 6.25 7.50 11.34
CA PHE A 78 7.63 7.84 11.64
C PHE A 78 8.48 7.59 10.39
N VAL A 79 9.17 8.64 9.96
CA VAL A 79 10.10 8.60 8.82
C VAL A 79 11.51 8.74 9.36
N PRO A 80 12.32 7.68 9.35
CA PRO A 80 13.70 7.74 9.81
C PRO A 80 14.57 8.57 8.84
N ASN A 81 15.56 9.25 9.37
CA ASN A 81 16.51 10.03 8.55
C ASN A 81 17.43 9.16 7.68
N SER A 82 17.53 7.88 8.00
CA SER A 82 18.36 6.93 7.26
C SER A 82 17.54 6.19 6.21
N SER A 83 18.01 6.18 4.97
CA SER A 83 17.42 5.39 3.86
C SER A 83 17.50 3.87 4.06
N ALA A 84 18.36 3.40 4.99
CA ALA A 84 18.46 1.99 5.34
C ALA A 84 17.25 1.48 6.15
N ARG A 85 16.42 2.37 6.69
CA ARG A 85 15.24 2.04 7.49
C ARG A 85 13.97 2.50 6.78
N LYS A 86 12.94 1.66 6.84
CA LYS A 86 11.64 1.98 6.24
C LYS A 86 10.77 2.79 7.21
N PRO A 87 9.91 3.67 6.70
CA PRO A 87 8.88 4.32 7.52
C PRO A 87 8.00 3.29 8.21
N CYS A 88 7.57 3.62 9.43
CA CYS A 88 6.73 2.75 10.25
C CYS A 88 5.71 3.58 11.06
N GLN A 89 4.90 2.89 11.85
CA GLN A 89 3.89 3.55 12.70
C GLN A 89 4.56 4.46 13.73
N GLY A 90 4.06 5.71 13.86
CA GLY A 90 4.71 6.78 14.61
C GLY A 90 4.72 6.62 16.12
N ASP A 91 3.75 5.89 16.69
CA ASP A 91 3.64 5.57 18.11
C ASP A 91 4.48 4.36 18.56
N TYR A 92 5.16 3.71 17.62
CA TYR A 92 6.09 2.63 17.94
C TYR A 92 7.38 3.22 18.57
N PRO A 93 7.95 2.56 19.60
CA PRO A 93 9.17 3.06 20.24
C PRO A 93 10.35 3.06 19.25
N HIS A 94 10.87 4.26 18.99
CA HIS A 94 11.99 4.50 18.06
C HIS A 94 13.30 4.85 18.80
N ALA A 95 13.53 4.23 19.95
CA ALA A 95 14.70 4.52 20.79
C ALA A 95 16.02 4.50 20.00
N GLY A 96 16.75 5.60 20.03
CA GLY A 96 18.04 5.74 19.35
C GLY A 96 17.98 5.93 17.83
N VAL A 97 16.79 6.10 17.25
CA VAL A 97 16.62 6.34 15.81
C VAL A 97 16.22 7.79 15.56
N ALA A 98 17.08 8.54 14.86
CA ALA A 98 16.74 9.89 14.40
C ALA A 98 15.75 9.85 13.24
N GLY A 99 14.72 10.69 13.31
CA GLY A 99 13.68 10.77 12.28
C GLY A 99 12.61 11.80 12.64
N HIS A 100 11.57 11.84 11.84
CA HIS A 100 10.44 12.76 11.99
C HIS A 100 9.12 11.99 12.02
N THR A 101 8.21 12.43 12.86
CA THR A 101 6.84 11.93 12.86
C THR A 101 5.96 12.88 12.05
N ILE A 102 5.22 12.35 11.08
CA ILE A 102 4.29 13.11 10.24
C ILE A 102 2.87 12.60 10.43
N SER A 103 1.90 13.49 10.29
CA SER A 103 0.49 13.14 10.27
C SER A 103 0.08 12.50 8.93
N LEU A 104 -1.09 11.87 8.88
CA LEU A 104 -1.65 11.36 7.63
C LEU A 104 -1.94 12.49 6.63
N SER A 105 -2.28 13.69 7.10
CA SER A 105 -2.46 14.87 6.25
C SER A 105 -1.16 15.27 5.56
N GLN A 106 -0.07 15.37 6.32
CA GLN A 106 1.26 15.66 5.77
C GLN A 106 1.72 14.56 4.80
N LEU A 107 1.44 13.30 5.13
CA LEU A 107 1.74 12.18 4.24
C LEU A 107 0.96 12.30 2.93
N SER A 108 -0.32 12.70 2.97
CA SER A 108 -1.11 12.95 1.76
C SER A 108 -0.47 14.01 0.86
N GLU A 109 -0.05 15.13 1.45
CA GLU A 109 0.61 16.20 0.71
C GLU A 109 1.91 15.74 0.02
N VAL A 110 2.75 15.00 0.75
CA VAL A 110 4.00 14.46 0.22
C VAL A 110 3.74 13.49 -0.93
N LEU A 111 2.80 12.56 -0.76
CA LEU A 111 2.47 11.59 -1.81
C LEU A 111 1.88 12.24 -3.06
N LYS A 112 1.01 13.25 -2.90
CA LYS A 112 0.45 13.99 -4.03
C LYS A 112 1.50 14.83 -4.74
N TRP A 113 2.43 15.41 -3.99
CA TRP A 113 3.55 16.13 -4.56
C TRP A 113 4.43 15.18 -5.39
N ASP A 114 4.74 14.00 -4.86
CA ASP A 114 5.55 12.98 -5.54
C ASP A 114 4.86 12.50 -6.83
N ILE A 115 3.57 12.22 -6.79
CA ILE A 115 2.76 11.86 -7.97
C ILE A 115 2.79 12.96 -9.04
N ALA A 116 2.70 14.23 -8.64
CA ALA A 116 2.71 15.36 -9.56
C ALA A 116 4.06 15.52 -10.31
N HIS A 117 5.14 14.94 -9.78
CA HIS A 117 6.50 15.07 -10.31
C HIS A 117 7.04 13.78 -10.94
N ILE A 118 6.17 12.80 -11.13
CA ILE A 118 6.51 11.57 -11.87
C ILE A 118 6.71 11.85 -13.36
#